data_bbd6d2870f8528901e33b518277059c8
#
_entry.id   bbd6d2870f8528901e33b518277059c8
#
_cell.length_a   1.000
_cell.length_b   1.000
_cell.length_c   1.000
_cell.angle_alpha   90.00
_cell.angle_beta   90.00
_cell.angle_gamma   90.00
#
_symmetry.space_group_name_H-M   'P 1'
#
loop_
_entity.id
_entity.type
_entity.pdbx_description
1 polymer ?
#
loop_
_entity_poly.entity_id
_entity_poly.type
_entity_poly.pdbx_seq_one_letter_code
_entity_poly.pdbx_strand_id
1 'polypeptide(L)'
;MADQTPGKIDVHVHFLPPSYRKACLENGHANPDGMPYLPEWSEEAHIKLMDKLGIQKAILSVSTPGTHLVAGDDKLAAKVTRECNSYAADLKKRMPDRFGYWASLPIPDVDLCMQEIAQSAEEGCDGYVLLTNGHGHYLGDPIFDPIFDELNRRKAKLFIHPTTPCIKCDPEIAAKTNASADQPTKATPFAGKFPNPMLEFLFDTARVVTNLFLSGTIKRCPDIKIILPHLAGAAPPLLSRWTGFSTLVPSGWQPYHEEQAREALNRQFWFDLSGFPFPGQIVGLMEGTGVKHERLMYGSDFPFTKAEGVEFLVEKMEEGMKGMFKEEEIRDMYYRNAEKLLGS
;
A
#
# COMPACT_ATOMS: atom_id res chain seq x y z
N MET A 1 -26.26 -15.78 24.94
CA MET A 1 -25.05 -14.96 24.79
C MET A 1 -25.24 -14.23 23.49
N ALA A 2 -25.31 -12.91 23.52
CA ALA A 2 -25.39 -12.14 22.29
C ALA A 2 -24.15 -12.43 21.47
N ASP A 3 -24.34 -12.88 20.24
CA ASP A 3 -23.29 -13.10 19.24
C ASP A 3 -22.67 -11.71 18.97
N GLN A 4 -21.61 -11.37 19.72
CA GLN A 4 -20.87 -10.15 19.49
C GLN A 4 -20.17 -10.34 18.14
N THR A 5 -20.70 -9.72 17.11
CA THR A 5 -20.02 -9.63 15.82
C THR A 5 -18.60 -9.15 16.08
N PRO A 6 -17.56 -9.89 15.67
CA PRO A 6 -16.19 -9.42 15.86
C PRO A 6 -16.04 -8.05 15.20
N GLY A 7 -15.30 -7.16 15.85
CA GLY A 7 -15.04 -5.82 15.32
C GLY A 7 -14.25 -5.87 14.03
N LYS A 8 -14.10 -4.71 13.38
CA LYS A 8 -13.28 -4.60 12.16
C LYS A 8 -11.78 -4.63 12.50
N ILE A 9 -10.95 -5.21 11.63
CA ILE A 9 -9.50 -5.00 11.62
C ILE A 9 -9.17 -4.10 10.44
N ASP A 10 -8.64 -2.92 10.72
CA ASP A 10 -8.25 -1.93 9.72
C ASP A 10 -6.80 -2.17 9.29
N VAL A 11 -6.60 -2.67 8.06
CA VAL A 11 -5.27 -3.00 7.53
C VAL A 11 -4.65 -1.87 6.71
N HIS A 12 -5.44 -0.84 6.39
CA HIS A 12 -5.04 0.33 5.64
C HIS A 12 -5.40 1.60 6.40
N VAL A 13 -4.50 2.02 7.24
CA VAL A 13 -4.63 3.25 8.03
C VAL A 13 -3.25 3.84 8.30
N HIS A 14 -3.20 5.15 8.43
CA HIS A 14 -1.94 5.88 8.54
C HIS A 14 -1.77 6.56 9.89
N PHE A 15 -0.53 6.83 10.23
CA PHE A 15 -0.17 7.59 11.41
C PHE A 15 0.91 8.61 11.08
N LEU A 16 0.88 9.72 11.75
CA LEU A 16 1.84 10.80 11.57
C LEU A 16 2.38 11.23 12.95
N PRO A 17 3.42 10.54 13.47
CA PRO A 17 4.06 10.99 14.69
C PRO A 17 4.50 12.47 14.59
N PRO A 18 4.50 13.24 15.68
CA PRO A 18 4.87 14.65 15.63
C PRO A 18 6.24 14.92 14.99
N SER A 19 7.23 14.03 15.23
CA SER A 19 8.56 14.12 14.61
C SER A 19 8.51 13.92 13.10
N TYR A 20 7.72 12.94 12.62
CA TYR A 20 7.54 12.69 11.20
C TYR A 20 6.83 13.86 10.50
N ARG A 21 5.72 14.33 11.09
CA ARG A 21 5.00 15.48 10.55
C ARG A 21 5.89 16.71 10.44
N LYS A 22 6.71 16.97 11.48
CA LYS A 22 7.71 18.05 11.48
C LYS A 22 8.72 17.86 10.35
N ALA A 23 9.31 16.68 10.22
CA ALA A 23 10.27 16.38 9.15
C ALA A 23 9.66 16.58 7.75
N CYS A 24 8.42 16.15 7.52
CA CYS A 24 7.72 16.41 6.27
C CYS A 24 7.58 17.91 5.97
N LEU A 25 7.13 18.70 6.95
CA LEU A 25 6.96 20.14 6.76
C LEU A 25 8.29 20.87 6.49
N GLU A 26 9.35 20.51 7.19
CA GLU A 26 10.70 21.08 7.04
C GLU A 26 11.34 20.73 5.68
N ASN A 27 10.90 19.62 5.04
CA ASN A 27 11.45 19.15 3.76
C ASN A 27 10.49 19.32 2.57
N GLY A 28 9.54 20.25 2.68
CA GLY A 28 8.71 20.65 1.53
C GLY A 28 7.48 19.78 1.25
N HIS A 29 7.09 18.90 2.18
CA HIS A 29 5.93 18.03 2.06
C HIS A 29 4.69 18.52 2.81
N ALA A 30 4.42 19.84 2.77
CA ALA A 30 3.22 20.41 3.36
C ALA A 30 1.93 20.00 2.62
N ASN A 31 2.05 19.71 1.33
CA ASN A 31 0.96 19.33 0.43
C ASN A 31 1.31 18.01 -0.29
N PRO A 32 1.40 16.88 0.43
CA PRO A 32 1.83 15.63 -0.19
C PRO A 32 0.83 15.22 -1.28
N ASP A 33 1.34 14.80 -2.43
CA ASP A 33 0.55 14.31 -3.58
C ASP A 33 -0.54 15.28 -4.07
N GLY A 34 -0.33 16.58 -3.87
CA GLY A 34 -1.32 17.60 -4.21
C GLY A 34 -2.49 17.70 -3.24
N MET A 35 -2.43 17.00 -2.11
CA MET A 35 -3.41 17.17 -1.04
C MET A 35 -3.33 18.59 -0.45
N PRO A 36 -4.43 19.17 -0.01
CA PRO A 36 -4.45 20.56 0.46
C PRO A 36 -3.65 20.81 1.75
N TYR A 37 -3.33 19.77 2.48
CA TYR A 37 -2.55 19.82 3.72
C TYR A 37 -2.02 18.42 4.08
N LEU A 38 -0.98 18.41 4.94
CA LEU A 38 -0.56 17.21 5.65
C LEU A 38 -1.43 17.07 6.91
N PRO A 39 -2.18 15.98 7.09
CA PRO A 39 -3.13 15.86 8.19
C PRO A 39 -2.45 15.91 9.56
N GLU A 40 -3.22 16.30 10.56
CA GLU A 40 -2.88 16.08 11.96
C GLU A 40 -3.32 14.70 12.38
N TRP A 41 -2.56 14.11 13.29
CA TRP A 41 -2.86 12.80 13.84
C TRP A 41 -2.51 12.75 15.33
N SER A 42 -3.35 12.08 16.11
CA SER A 42 -3.03 11.72 17.49
C SER A 42 -3.61 10.36 17.83
N GLU A 43 -3.01 9.70 18.83
CA GLU A 43 -3.49 8.42 19.34
C GLU A 43 -4.96 8.50 19.78
N GLU A 44 -5.32 9.57 20.51
CA GLU A 44 -6.67 9.79 21.04
C GLU A 44 -7.71 9.95 19.92
N ALA A 45 -7.38 10.74 18.90
CA ALA A 45 -8.27 10.93 17.75
C ALA A 45 -8.48 9.64 16.99
N HIS A 46 -7.40 8.84 16.83
CA HIS A 46 -7.46 7.54 16.18
C HIS A 46 -8.32 6.54 16.96
N ILE A 47 -8.09 6.40 18.26
CA ILE A 47 -8.89 5.51 19.13
C ILE A 47 -10.37 5.93 19.10
N LYS A 48 -10.66 7.22 19.15
CA LYS A 48 -12.04 7.73 19.08
C LYS A 48 -12.73 7.31 17.79
N LEU A 49 -12.03 7.37 16.65
CA LEU A 49 -12.59 6.91 15.37
C LEU A 49 -12.79 5.39 15.38
N MET A 50 -11.80 4.65 15.86
CA MET A 50 -11.90 3.18 15.98
C MET A 50 -13.12 2.77 16.81
N ASP A 51 -13.31 3.40 17.98
CA ASP A 51 -14.44 3.09 18.86
C ASP A 51 -15.77 3.41 18.19
N LYS A 52 -15.86 4.54 17.49
CA LYS A 52 -17.07 4.96 16.78
C LYS A 52 -17.45 4.01 15.65
N LEU A 53 -16.47 3.46 14.92
CA LEU A 53 -16.69 2.59 13.75
C LEU A 53 -16.65 1.10 14.06
N GLY A 54 -16.45 0.71 15.33
CA GLY A 54 -16.31 -0.68 15.74
C GLY A 54 -15.01 -1.32 15.21
N ILE A 55 -13.95 -0.53 15.03
CA ILE A 55 -12.62 -1.04 14.67
C ILE A 55 -11.93 -1.52 15.92
N GLN A 56 -11.73 -2.82 16.00
CA GLN A 56 -11.05 -3.44 17.14
C GLN A 56 -9.55 -3.20 17.08
N LYS A 57 -8.95 -3.40 15.93
CA LYS A 57 -7.50 -3.27 15.71
C LYS A 57 -7.18 -2.52 14.43
N ALA A 58 -6.17 -1.66 14.47
CA ALA A 58 -5.65 -0.89 13.35
C ALA A 58 -4.16 -1.24 13.12
N ILE A 59 -3.77 -1.50 11.87
CA ILE A 59 -2.39 -1.79 11.51
C ILE A 59 -1.81 -0.53 10.86
N LEU A 60 -1.07 0.22 11.64
CA LEU A 60 -0.56 1.54 11.28
C LEU A 60 0.51 1.48 10.17
N SER A 61 0.47 2.40 9.24
CA SER A 61 1.51 2.58 8.21
C SER A 61 1.89 4.05 8.04
N VAL A 62 3.11 4.33 7.67
CA VAL A 62 3.47 5.64 7.11
C VAL A 62 2.99 5.66 5.66
N SER A 63 2.26 6.71 5.30
CA SER A 63 1.81 6.95 3.92
C SER A 63 2.85 7.73 3.12
N THR A 64 2.46 8.20 1.96
CA THR A 64 3.21 9.15 1.15
C THR A 64 3.49 10.45 1.95
N PRO A 65 4.67 11.06 1.82
CA PRO A 65 5.75 10.78 0.88
C PRO A 65 6.69 9.62 1.28
N GLY A 66 6.36 8.82 2.30
CA GLY A 66 7.23 7.80 2.85
C GLY A 66 8.26 8.37 3.83
N THR A 67 9.29 7.60 4.14
CA THR A 67 10.32 8.02 5.10
C THR A 67 11.63 8.49 4.46
N HIS A 68 11.81 8.26 3.16
CA HIS A 68 12.91 8.82 2.38
C HIS A 68 12.47 10.15 1.75
N LEU A 69 12.45 11.21 2.56
CA LEU A 69 11.82 12.50 2.20
C LEU A 69 12.58 13.28 1.11
N VAL A 70 13.90 13.19 1.08
CA VAL A 70 14.77 13.96 0.18
C VAL A 70 15.68 13.00 -0.57
N ALA A 71 15.63 13.04 -1.90
CA ALA A 71 16.47 12.18 -2.73
C ALA A 71 17.97 12.40 -2.41
N GLY A 72 18.67 11.29 -2.11
CA GLY A 72 20.10 11.31 -1.78
C GLY A 72 20.43 11.71 -0.34
N ASP A 73 19.43 12.01 0.51
CA ASP A 73 19.66 12.22 1.95
C ASP A 73 19.34 10.96 2.77
N ASP A 74 20.21 9.96 2.64
CA ASP A 74 20.04 8.66 3.30
C ASP A 74 20.17 8.79 4.83
N LYS A 75 20.88 9.80 5.34
CA LYS A 75 20.94 10.05 6.78
C LYS A 75 19.62 10.52 7.35
N LEU A 76 18.95 11.43 6.64
CA LEU A 76 17.61 11.86 7.02
C LEU A 76 16.63 10.68 6.91
N ALA A 77 16.72 9.91 5.81
CA ALA A 77 15.87 8.73 5.60
C ALA A 77 16.02 7.72 6.74
N ALA A 78 17.24 7.35 7.12
CA ALA A 78 17.52 6.44 8.23
C ALA A 78 16.90 6.95 9.55
N LYS A 79 17.11 8.23 9.86
CA LYS A 79 16.57 8.86 11.07
C LYS A 79 15.05 8.84 11.09
N VAL A 80 14.40 9.31 10.02
CA VAL A 80 12.96 9.44 9.94
C VAL A 80 12.29 8.06 9.98
N THR A 81 12.84 7.09 9.26
CA THR A 81 12.34 5.70 9.28
C THR A 81 12.41 5.12 10.68
N ARG A 82 13.55 5.24 11.33
CA ARG A 82 13.74 4.68 12.67
C ARG A 82 12.80 5.32 13.70
N GLU A 83 12.64 6.64 13.65
CA GLU A 83 11.71 7.36 14.54
C GLU A 83 10.26 6.91 14.33
N CYS A 84 9.81 6.74 13.08
CA CYS A 84 8.46 6.27 12.78
C CYS A 84 8.23 4.83 13.27
N ASN A 85 9.14 3.92 12.94
CA ASN A 85 8.98 2.51 13.27
C ASN A 85 9.09 2.28 14.79
N SER A 86 10.00 2.98 15.48
CA SER A 86 10.10 2.94 16.96
C SER A 86 8.83 3.45 17.63
N TYR A 87 8.24 4.53 17.11
CA TYR A 87 6.99 5.08 17.64
C TYR A 87 5.85 4.06 17.51
N ALA A 88 5.72 3.42 16.32
CA ALA A 88 4.69 2.43 16.09
C ALA A 88 4.91 1.16 16.94
N ALA A 89 6.15 0.72 17.12
CA ALA A 89 6.51 -0.40 17.99
C ALA A 89 6.15 -0.13 19.46
N ASP A 90 6.44 1.08 19.96
CA ASP A 90 6.04 1.49 21.31
C ASP A 90 4.52 1.53 21.46
N LEU A 91 3.81 2.07 20.48
CA LEU A 91 2.35 2.13 20.52
C LEU A 91 1.73 0.73 20.52
N LYS A 92 2.22 -0.17 19.68
CA LYS A 92 1.81 -1.58 19.67
C LYS A 92 2.10 -2.25 21.03
N LYS A 93 3.25 -2.00 21.62
CA LYS A 93 3.62 -2.55 22.94
C LYS A 93 2.70 -2.06 24.05
N ARG A 94 2.29 -0.79 24.02
CA ARG A 94 1.37 -0.19 25.02
C ARG A 94 -0.07 -0.67 24.84
N MET A 95 -0.50 -0.88 23.60
CA MET A 95 -1.88 -1.22 23.24
C MET A 95 -1.94 -2.33 22.17
N PRO A 96 -1.48 -3.55 22.47
CA PRO A 96 -1.33 -4.63 21.48
C PRO A 96 -2.65 -5.12 20.87
N ASP A 97 -3.74 -4.96 21.61
CA ASP A 97 -5.09 -5.32 21.16
C ASP A 97 -5.70 -4.27 20.25
N ARG A 98 -5.17 -3.05 20.24
CA ARG A 98 -5.67 -1.93 19.44
C ARG A 98 -4.80 -1.62 18.24
N PHE A 99 -3.48 -1.78 18.34
CA PHE A 99 -2.55 -1.40 17.30
C PHE A 99 -1.58 -2.51 16.91
N GLY A 100 -1.37 -2.62 15.62
CA GLY A 100 -0.23 -3.25 14.97
C GLY A 100 0.44 -2.24 14.05
N TYR A 101 1.47 -2.65 13.31
CA TYR A 101 2.08 -1.75 12.33
C TYR A 101 2.80 -2.48 11.19
N TRP A 102 2.72 -1.86 10.01
CA TRP A 102 3.58 -2.14 8.88
C TRP A 102 4.83 -1.28 9.01
N ALA A 103 6.00 -1.89 9.21
CA ALA A 103 7.25 -1.16 9.33
C ALA A 103 7.63 -0.51 7.99
N SER A 104 7.93 0.78 8.01
CA SER A 104 8.33 1.53 6.81
C SER A 104 9.73 1.15 6.38
N LEU A 105 9.94 1.01 5.07
CA LEU A 105 11.25 0.76 4.48
C LEU A 105 11.65 1.95 3.59
N PRO A 106 12.84 2.54 3.80
CA PRO A 106 13.26 3.79 3.16
C PRO A 106 13.82 3.58 1.74
N ILE A 107 12.99 3.05 0.82
CA ILE A 107 13.41 2.96 -0.58
C ILE A 107 13.72 4.36 -1.16
N PRO A 108 14.74 4.49 -2.03
CA PRO A 108 15.40 3.40 -2.76
C PRO A 108 16.66 2.82 -2.10
N ASP A 109 17.04 3.25 -0.90
CA ASP A 109 18.25 2.74 -0.24
C ASP A 109 18.06 1.30 0.24
N VAL A 110 18.72 0.36 -0.45
CA VAL A 110 18.60 -1.09 -0.18
C VAL A 110 19.24 -1.46 1.16
N ASP A 111 20.38 -0.89 1.49
CA ASP A 111 21.12 -1.21 2.71
C ASP A 111 20.35 -0.76 3.95
N LEU A 112 19.79 0.44 3.92
CA LEU A 112 18.90 0.94 4.98
C LEU A 112 17.63 0.09 5.09
N CYS A 113 17.05 -0.33 3.98
CA CYS A 113 15.89 -1.24 4.00
C CYS A 113 16.24 -2.58 4.67
N MET A 114 17.39 -3.16 4.34
CA MET A 114 17.83 -4.43 4.94
C MET A 114 18.06 -4.32 6.45
N GLN A 115 18.67 -3.21 6.91
CA GLN A 115 18.84 -2.92 8.34
C GLN A 115 17.49 -2.79 9.04
N GLU A 116 16.55 -2.05 8.43
CA GLU A 116 15.25 -1.79 9.00
C GLU A 116 14.36 -3.04 9.04
N ILE A 117 14.46 -3.93 8.03
CA ILE A 117 13.79 -5.23 8.04
C ILE A 117 14.23 -6.07 9.25
N ALA A 118 15.53 -6.09 9.53
CA ALA A 118 16.06 -6.84 10.68
C ALA A 118 15.57 -6.23 12.01
N GLN A 119 15.75 -4.93 12.17
CA GLN A 119 15.41 -4.20 13.39
C GLN A 119 13.91 -4.25 13.71
N SER A 120 13.05 -3.99 12.73
CA SER A 120 11.60 -4.01 12.94
C SER A 120 11.05 -5.40 13.22
N ALA A 121 11.70 -6.45 12.70
CA ALA A 121 11.35 -7.83 13.02
C ALA A 121 11.63 -8.14 14.49
N GLU A 122 12.76 -7.69 15.05
CA GLU A 122 13.09 -7.82 16.48
C GLU A 122 12.12 -7.04 17.37
N GLU A 123 11.63 -5.90 16.89
CA GLU A 123 10.61 -5.08 17.57
C GLU A 123 9.19 -5.63 17.38
N GLY A 124 9.00 -6.71 16.63
CA GLY A 124 7.74 -7.41 16.47
C GLY A 124 6.74 -6.71 15.55
N CYS A 125 7.19 -6.14 14.43
CA CYS A 125 6.28 -5.61 13.40
C CYS A 125 5.34 -6.70 12.87
N ASP A 126 4.16 -6.31 12.36
CA ASP A 126 3.22 -7.25 11.75
C ASP A 126 3.57 -7.58 10.29
N GLY A 127 4.39 -6.75 9.68
CA GLY A 127 4.91 -6.82 8.33
C GLY A 127 5.54 -5.49 7.93
N TYR A 128 5.61 -5.23 6.64
CA TYR A 128 6.32 -4.06 6.11
C TYR A 128 5.44 -3.26 5.16
N VAL A 129 5.75 -1.98 4.98
CA VAL A 129 5.16 -1.13 3.96
C VAL A 129 6.23 -0.61 3.01
N LEU A 130 5.96 -0.71 1.72
CA LEU A 130 6.71 -0.08 0.65
C LEU A 130 5.79 0.83 -0.17
N LEU A 131 6.30 1.98 -0.58
CA LEU A 131 5.62 2.77 -1.60
C LEU A 131 5.80 2.14 -2.99
N THR A 132 4.92 2.45 -3.93
CA THR A 132 5.00 1.97 -5.32
C THR A 132 6.31 2.32 -6.00
N ASN A 133 6.89 3.46 -5.64
CA ASN A 133 8.21 3.86 -6.11
C ASN A 133 8.96 4.67 -5.03
N GLY A 134 10.30 4.61 -5.09
CA GLY A 134 11.21 5.48 -4.34
C GLY A 134 11.99 6.34 -5.32
N HIS A 135 11.67 7.65 -5.40
CA HIS A 135 12.34 8.61 -6.28
C HIS A 135 12.51 8.12 -7.73
N GLY A 136 11.46 7.47 -8.28
CA GLY A 136 11.42 6.98 -9.65
C GLY A 136 11.96 5.56 -9.87
N HIS A 137 12.39 4.87 -8.82
CA HIS A 137 12.64 3.44 -8.85
C HIS A 137 11.37 2.70 -8.42
N TYR A 138 10.72 2.03 -9.36
CA TYR A 138 9.48 1.27 -9.11
C TYR A 138 9.78 -0.12 -8.53
N LEU A 139 8.92 -0.60 -7.66
CA LEU A 139 9.01 -1.99 -7.19
C LEU A 139 8.94 -2.94 -8.39
N GLY A 140 9.80 -3.96 -8.38
CA GLY A 140 10.08 -4.82 -9.53
C GLY A 140 11.32 -4.40 -10.32
N ASP A 141 11.94 -3.25 -10.01
CA ASP A 141 13.29 -2.93 -10.47
C ASP A 141 14.27 -3.91 -9.80
N PRO A 142 15.24 -4.50 -10.55
CA PRO A 142 16.22 -5.43 -10.00
C PRO A 142 17.03 -4.92 -8.81
N ILE A 143 17.16 -3.61 -8.64
CA ILE A 143 17.82 -3.03 -7.46
C ILE A 143 17.16 -3.45 -6.15
N PHE A 144 15.86 -3.73 -6.15
CA PHE A 144 15.09 -4.14 -4.98
C PHE A 144 15.05 -5.66 -4.78
N ASP A 145 15.69 -6.45 -5.65
CA ASP A 145 15.72 -7.91 -5.52
C ASP A 145 16.21 -8.39 -4.15
N PRO A 146 17.26 -7.80 -3.55
CA PRO A 146 17.69 -8.20 -2.20
C PRO A 146 16.61 -8.00 -1.13
N ILE A 147 15.82 -6.92 -1.23
CA ILE A 147 14.71 -6.64 -0.31
C ILE A 147 13.63 -7.71 -0.46
N PHE A 148 13.20 -7.99 -1.70
CA PHE A 148 12.18 -9.00 -1.95
C PHE A 148 12.63 -10.42 -1.56
N ASP A 149 13.90 -10.77 -1.78
CA ASP A 149 14.45 -12.06 -1.37
C ASP A 149 14.43 -12.22 0.16
N GLU A 150 14.81 -11.19 0.91
CA GLU A 150 14.77 -11.22 2.37
C GLU A 150 13.33 -11.26 2.90
N LEU A 151 12.42 -10.48 2.32
CA LEU A 151 11.00 -10.53 2.67
C LEU A 151 10.39 -11.91 2.37
N ASN A 152 10.79 -12.54 1.26
CA ASN A 152 10.37 -13.89 0.91
C ASN A 152 10.90 -14.93 1.90
N ARG A 153 12.19 -14.85 2.24
CA ARG A 153 12.81 -15.72 3.25
C ARG A 153 12.09 -15.67 4.60
N ARG A 154 11.60 -14.49 4.97
CA ARG A 154 10.82 -14.26 6.19
C ARG A 154 9.34 -14.62 6.05
N LYS A 155 8.86 -14.96 4.86
CA LYS A 155 7.43 -15.12 4.54
C LYS A 155 6.62 -13.90 4.97
N ALA A 156 7.17 -12.73 4.74
CA ALA A 156 6.68 -11.46 5.25
C ALA A 156 5.33 -11.07 4.63
N LYS A 157 4.61 -10.23 5.37
CA LYS A 157 3.45 -9.50 4.87
C LYS A 157 3.96 -8.14 4.38
N LEU A 158 3.56 -7.75 3.19
CA LEU A 158 3.98 -6.52 2.54
C LEU A 158 2.76 -5.72 2.09
N PHE A 159 2.56 -4.57 2.69
CA PHE A 159 1.60 -3.58 2.23
C PHE A 159 2.28 -2.67 1.20
N ILE A 160 1.75 -2.58 -0.01
CA ILE A 160 2.26 -1.70 -1.06
C ILE A 160 1.32 -0.52 -1.19
N HIS A 161 1.78 0.67 -0.79
CA HIS A 161 0.96 1.88 -0.84
C HIS A 161 1.36 2.77 -2.05
N PRO A 162 0.40 3.31 -2.81
CA PRO A 162 0.69 4.22 -3.91
C PRO A 162 1.33 5.53 -3.41
N THR A 163 2.06 6.17 -4.31
CA THR A 163 2.58 7.53 -4.14
C THR A 163 2.50 8.29 -5.46
N THR A 164 2.90 9.55 -5.46
CA THR A 164 3.00 10.33 -6.71
C THR A 164 3.81 9.57 -7.74
N PRO A 165 3.26 9.34 -8.95
CA PRO A 165 4.03 8.76 -10.04
C PRO A 165 5.30 9.55 -10.29
N CYS A 166 6.43 8.86 -10.28
CA CYS A 166 7.74 9.47 -10.48
C CYS A 166 8.45 8.69 -11.59
N ILE A 167 8.36 9.22 -12.84
CA ILE A 167 8.78 8.51 -14.04
C ILE A 167 10.11 9.08 -14.50
N LYS A 168 11.09 8.20 -14.74
CA LYS A 168 12.37 8.58 -15.35
C LYS A 168 12.15 8.78 -16.85
N CYS A 169 12.82 9.79 -17.39
CA CYS A 169 12.85 10.00 -18.82
C CYS A 169 13.75 8.93 -19.49
N ASP A 170 13.29 8.41 -20.61
CA ASP A 170 14.14 7.55 -21.44
C ASP A 170 15.43 8.29 -21.83
N PRO A 171 16.64 7.70 -21.65
CA PRO A 171 17.90 8.36 -21.93
C PRO A 171 18.04 8.87 -23.37
N GLU A 172 17.48 8.15 -24.35
CA GLU A 172 17.53 8.59 -25.76
C GLU A 172 16.59 9.78 -26.01
N ILE A 173 15.44 9.82 -25.34
CA ILE A 173 14.51 10.95 -25.40
C ILE A 173 15.11 12.14 -24.65
N ALA A 174 15.69 11.91 -23.50
CA ALA A 174 16.36 12.95 -22.71
C ALA A 174 17.47 13.63 -23.51
N ALA A 175 18.31 12.84 -24.19
CA ALA A 175 19.38 13.37 -25.04
C ALA A 175 18.86 14.24 -26.21
N LYS A 176 17.67 13.93 -26.74
CA LYS A 176 17.04 14.68 -27.84
C LYS A 176 16.30 15.94 -27.38
N THR A 177 15.87 15.98 -26.13
CA THR A 177 15.00 17.04 -25.60
C THR A 177 15.66 17.92 -24.53
N ASN A 178 16.98 17.78 -24.32
CA ASN A 178 17.73 18.40 -23.22
C ASN A 178 17.11 18.16 -21.83
N ALA A 179 16.32 17.11 -21.68
CA ALA A 179 15.81 16.66 -20.38
C ALA A 179 16.90 15.90 -19.63
N SER A 180 16.88 15.93 -18.30
CA SER A 180 17.79 15.12 -17.51
C SER A 180 17.25 13.70 -17.38
N ALA A 181 17.97 12.72 -17.90
CA ALA A 181 17.62 11.31 -17.74
C ALA A 181 17.74 10.85 -16.27
N ASP A 182 18.62 11.51 -15.51
CA ASP A 182 18.90 11.16 -14.10
C ASP A 182 17.95 11.81 -13.11
N GLN A 183 17.14 12.77 -13.55
CA GLN A 183 16.15 13.43 -12.70
C GLN A 183 14.74 12.95 -13.05
N PRO A 184 14.15 12.08 -12.22
CA PRO A 184 12.81 11.61 -12.47
C PRO A 184 11.78 12.73 -12.35
N THR A 185 10.83 12.77 -13.26
CA THR A 185 9.76 13.76 -13.27
C THR A 185 8.55 13.22 -12.52
N LYS A 186 8.06 13.98 -11.54
CA LYS A 186 6.78 13.70 -10.89
C LYS A 186 5.64 14.05 -11.87
N ALA A 187 4.78 13.07 -12.13
CA ALA A 187 3.65 13.25 -13.02
C ALA A 187 2.43 13.76 -12.24
N THR A 188 1.92 14.91 -12.64
CA THR A 188 0.67 15.47 -12.13
C THR A 188 -0.22 15.90 -13.30
N PRO A 189 -0.87 14.94 -13.99
CA PRO A 189 -1.56 15.20 -15.27
C PRO A 189 -2.65 16.27 -15.21
N PHE A 190 -3.25 16.46 -14.05
CA PHE A 190 -4.30 17.47 -13.83
C PHE A 190 -3.74 18.84 -13.41
N ALA A 191 -2.46 19.09 -13.66
CA ALA A 191 -1.80 20.38 -13.41
C ALA A 191 -2.03 20.97 -12.00
N GLY A 192 -2.06 20.11 -11.00
CA GLY A 192 -2.26 20.51 -9.61
C GLY A 192 -3.67 20.94 -9.24
N LYS A 193 -4.65 20.78 -10.12
CA LYS A 193 -6.06 21.08 -9.80
C LYS A 193 -6.70 20.01 -8.93
N PHE A 194 -6.26 18.76 -9.07
CA PHE A 194 -6.78 17.61 -8.31
C PHE A 194 -5.62 16.86 -7.67
N PRO A 195 -5.79 16.36 -6.45
CA PRO A 195 -4.76 15.56 -5.79
C PRO A 195 -4.59 14.19 -6.48
N ASN A 196 -3.36 13.67 -6.46
CA ASN A 196 -3.01 12.38 -7.07
C ASN A 196 -3.83 11.19 -6.52
N PRO A 197 -4.22 11.13 -5.24
CA PRO A 197 -5.08 10.07 -4.73
C PRO A 197 -6.40 9.90 -5.49
N MET A 198 -6.91 10.98 -6.10
CA MET A 198 -8.16 10.93 -6.87
C MET A 198 -8.09 9.97 -8.07
N LEU A 199 -6.95 9.86 -8.73
CA LEU A 199 -6.79 9.06 -9.96
C LEU A 199 -5.41 8.41 -10.08
N GLU A 200 -4.33 9.19 -9.95
CA GLU A 200 -2.98 8.72 -10.25
C GLU A 200 -2.52 7.57 -9.35
N PHE A 201 -2.93 7.53 -8.10
CA PHE A 201 -2.63 6.43 -7.19
C PHE A 201 -3.16 5.09 -7.71
N LEU A 202 -4.33 5.09 -8.34
CA LEU A 202 -4.92 3.88 -8.90
C LEU A 202 -4.11 3.37 -10.10
N PHE A 203 -3.60 4.27 -10.92
CA PHE A 203 -2.71 3.92 -12.05
C PHE A 203 -1.31 3.55 -11.58
N ASP A 204 -0.80 4.19 -10.55
CA ASP A 204 0.53 3.88 -10.01
C ASP A 204 0.55 2.48 -9.37
N THR A 205 -0.51 2.10 -8.65
CA THR A 205 -0.73 0.72 -8.22
C THR A 205 -0.73 -0.26 -9.39
N ALA A 206 -1.42 0.08 -10.50
CA ALA A 206 -1.45 -0.77 -11.69
C ALA A 206 -0.05 -0.93 -12.32
N ARG A 207 0.77 0.14 -12.37
CA ARG A 207 2.17 0.08 -12.85
C ARG A 207 2.99 -0.90 -12.02
N VAL A 208 2.93 -0.76 -10.70
CA VAL A 208 3.67 -1.63 -9.79
C VAL A 208 3.24 -3.08 -9.89
N VAL A 209 1.93 -3.35 -9.88
CA VAL A 209 1.42 -4.72 -10.01
C VAL A 209 1.94 -5.35 -11.30
N THR A 210 1.78 -4.65 -12.42
CA THR A 210 2.26 -5.15 -13.72
C THR A 210 3.78 -5.39 -13.70
N ASN A 211 4.56 -4.44 -13.13
CA ASN A 211 6.01 -4.57 -13.07
C ASN A 211 6.46 -5.75 -12.22
N LEU A 212 5.86 -5.96 -11.04
CA LEU A 212 6.18 -7.09 -10.15
C LEU A 212 5.94 -8.46 -10.82
N PHE A 213 4.90 -8.56 -11.66
CA PHE A 213 4.64 -9.77 -12.43
C PHE A 213 5.65 -9.94 -13.58
N LEU A 214 5.86 -8.91 -14.40
CA LEU A 214 6.69 -8.99 -15.60
C LEU A 214 8.20 -9.04 -15.31
N SER A 215 8.66 -8.45 -14.20
CA SER A 215 10.05 -8.62 -13.71
C SER A 215 10.35 -10.02 -13.19
N GLY A 216 9.31 -10.82 -12.93
CA GLY A 216 9.43 -12.14 -12.34
C GLY A 216 9.49 -12.16 -10.80
N THR A 217 9.40 -11.00 -10.14
CA THR A 217 9.47 -10.89 -8.67
C THR A 217 8.40 -11.76 -7.99
N ILE A 218 7.15 -11.74 -8.48
CA ILE A 218 6.06 -12.57 -7.92
C ILE A 218 6.36 -14.06 -8.02
N LYS A 219 6.96 -14.48 -9.12
CA LYS A 219 7.33 -15.89 -9.35
C LYS A 219 8.52 -16.33 -8.51
N ARG A 220 9.50 -15.43 -8.34
CA ARG A 220 10.71 -15.64 -7.55
C ARG A 220 10.44 -15.65 -6.05
N CYS A 221 9.46 -14.82 -5.61
CA CYS A 221 9.15 -14.60 -4.20
C CYS A 221 7.74 -15.10 -3.84
N PRO A 222 7.46 -16.43 -3.91
CA PRO A 222 6.11 -16.99 -3.77
C PRO A 222 5.56 -16.96 -2.34
N ASP A 223 6.39 -16.74 -1.33
CA ASP A 223 6.02 -16.81 0.09
C ASP A 223 5.64 -15.45 0.68
N ILE A 224 5.93 -14.34 0.01
CA ILE A 224 5.49 -13.00 0.43
C ILE A 224 3.97 -12.92 0.30
N LYS A 225 3.33 -12.34 1.33
CA LYS A 225 1.91 -12.00 1.32
C LYS A 225 1.76 -10.51 1.03
N ILE A 226 1.16 -10.17 -0.11
CA ILE A 226 1.09 -8.78 -0.58
C ILE A 226 -0.33 -8.24 -0.35
N ILE A 227 -0.42 -7.06 0.25
CA ILE A 227 -1.66 -6.32 0.43
C ILE A 227 -1.64 -5.15 -0.55
N LEU A 228 -2.66 -5.06 -1.38
CA LEU A 228 -2.85 -3.96 -2.33
C LEU A 228 -4.03 -3.09 -1.91
N PRO A 229 -3.85 -1.78 -1.83
CA PRO A 229 -4.90 -0.85 -1.44
C PRO A 229 -5.90 -0.63 -2.57
N HIS A 230 -7.07 -0.11 -2.20
CA HIS A 230 -8.11 0.35 -3.15
C HIS A 230 -8.45 -0.72 -4.21
N LEU A 231 -8.55 -2.00 -3.78
CA LEU A 231 -8.84 -3.13 -4.69
C LEU A 231 -7.87 -3.24 -5.87
N ALA A 232 -6.58 -2.93 -5.64
CA ALA A 232 -5.53 -2.88 -6.66
C ALA A 232 -5.73 -1.79 -7.74
N GLY A 233 -6.54 -0.78 -7.46
CA GLY A 233 -6.71 0.39 -8.32
C GLY A 233 -7.16 0.05 -9.74
N ALA A 234 -6.39 0.47 -10.75
CA ALA A 234 -6.67 0.23 -12.16
C ALA A 234 -6.07 -1.10 -12.68
N ALA A 235 -5.42 -1.93 -11.84
CA ALA A 235 -4.78 -3.16 -12.29
C ALA A 235 -5.77 -4.24 -12.79
N PRO A 236 -6.93 -4.48 -12.15
CA PRO A 236 -7.83 -5.56 -12.53
C PRO A 236 -8.26 -5.55 -14.00
N PRO A 237 -8.77 -4.46 -14.58
CA PRO A 237 -9.19 -4.43 -15.97
C PRO A 237 -8.04 -4.54 -16.97
N LEU A 238 -6.80 -4.37 -16.53
CA LEU A 238 -5.61 -4.44 -17.39
C LEU A 238 -4.99 -5.85 -17.42
N LEU A 239 -5.46 -6.79 -16.60
CA LEU A 239 -4.86 -8.11 -16.42
C LEU A 239 -4.69 -8.85 -17.75
N SER A 240 -5.77 -9.09 -18.49
CA SER A 240 -5.73 -9.80 -19.78
C SER A 240 -4.87 -9.08 -20.82
N ARG A 241 -4.77 -7.74 -20.73
CA ARG A 241 -3.97 -6.97 -21.67
C ARG A 241 -2.46 -7.21 -21.45
N TRP A 242 -1.95 -6.98 -20.25
CA TRP A 242 -0.50 -7.13 -20.05
C TRP A 242 -0.05 -8.60 -20.06
N THR A 243 -0.88 -9.56 -19.61
CA THR A 243 -0.58 -10.99 -19.74
C THR A 243 -0.54 -11.41 -21.20
N GLY A 244 -1.52 -11.00 -22.02
CA GLY A 244 -1.52 -11.25 -23.44
C GLY A 244 -0.30 -10.66 -24.16
N PHE A 245 0.04 -9.41 -23.89
CA PHE A 245 1.24 -8.80 -24.46
C PHE A 245 2.53 -9.51 -24.04
N SER A 246 2.65 -9.94 -22.78
CA SER A 246 3.84 -10.62 -22.29
C SER A 246 4.13 -11.94 -23.00
N THR A 247 3.09 -12.60 -23.55
CA THR A 247 3.23 -13.86 -24.28
C THR A 247 3.35 -13.69 -25.79
N LEU A 248 2.77 -12.61 -26.33
CA LEU A 248 2.72 -12.38 -27.78
C LEU A 248 3.91 -11.58 -28.31
N VAL A 249 4.48 -10.71 -27.50
CA VAL A 249 5.56 -9.80 -27.92
C VAL A 249 6.87 -10.24 -27.27
N PRO A 250 7.83 -10.77 -28.03
CA PRO A 250 9.17 -11.08 -27.51
C PRO A 250 9.85 -9.84 -26.92
N SER A 251 10.27 -9.91 -25.66
CA SER A 251 10.92 -8.82 -24.96
C SER A 251 11.76 -9.35 -23.80
N GLY A 252 12.44 -8.47 -23.06
CA GLY A 252 13.24 -8.82 -21.90
C GLY A 252 12.45 -9.20 -20.65
N TRP A 253 11.13 -9.09 -20.63
CA TRP A 253 10.30 -9.45 -19.48
C TRP A 253 9.97 -10.93 -19.38
N GLN A 254 9.47 -11.34 -18.21
CA GLN A 254 9.00 -12.72 -18.01
C GLN A 254 7.60 -12.90 -18.63
N PRO A 255 7.40 -13.87 -19.52
CA PRO A 255 6.08 -14.20 -20.00
C PRO A 255 5.20 -14.72 -18.84
N TYR A 256 3.99 -14.19 -18.76
CA TYR A 256 3.04 -14.53 -17.71
C TYR A 256 1.68 -14.81 -18.31
N HIS A 257 1.21 -16.06 -18.20
CA HIS A 257 -0.11 -16.42 -18.67
C HIS A 257 -1.19 -15.93 -17.71
N GLU A 258 -2.35 -15.57 -18.24
CA GLU A 258 -3.44 -14.98 -17.44
C GLU A 258 -3.88 -15.89 -16.28
N GLU A 259 -4.00 -17.20 -16.53
CA GLU A 259 -4.36 -18.17 -15.49
C GLU A 259 -3.35 -18.19 -14.32
N GLN A 260 -2.07 -18.13 -14.63
CA GLN A 260 -1.01 -18.06 -13.62
C GLN A 260 -1.10 -16.77 -12.81
N ALA A 261 -1.42 -15.66 -13.47
CA ALA A 261 -1.61 -14.38 -12.78
C ALA A 261 -2.84 -14.41 -11.86
N ARG A 262 -3.96 -14.97 -12.31
CA ARG A 262 -5.17 -15.18 -11.50
C ARG A 262 -4.90 -16.09 -10.30
N GLU A 263 -4.15 -17.17 -10.48
CA GLU A 263 -3.73 -18.05 -9.40
C GLU A 263 -2.86 -17.31 -8.38
N ALA A 264 -1.87 -16.54 -8.83
CA ALA A 264 -1.00 -15.75 -7.95
C ALA A 264 -1.82 -14.71 -7.15
N LEU A 265 -2.75 -13.99 -7.79
CA LEU A 265 -3.64 -13.03 -7.13
C LEU A 265 -4.49 -13.69 -6.02
N ASN A 266 -4.96 -14.91 -6.22
CA ASN A 266 -5.72 -15.65 -5.21
C ASN A 266 -4.87 -16.34 -4.14
N ARG A 267 -3.56 -16.52 -4.37
CA ARG A 267 -2.64 -17.17 -3.43
C ARG A 267 -1.83 -16.20 -2.58
N GLN A 268 -1.28 -15.16 -3.21
CA GLN A 268 -0.29 -14.25 -2.61
C GLN A 268 -0.85 -12.90 -2.22
N PHE A 269 -1.99 -12.47 -2.82
CA PHE A 269 -2.48 -11.12 -2.66
C PHE A 269 -3.73 -11.04 -1.80
N TRP A 270 -3.83 -9.93 -1.09
CA TRP A 270 -5.02 -9.43 -0.41
C TRP A 270 -5.28 -8.01 -0.86
N PHE A 271 -6.53 -7.57 -0.71
CA PHE A 271 -7.00 -6.30 -1.24
C PHE A 271 -7.85 -5.59 -0.19
N ASP A 272 -7.56 -4.34 0.09
CA ASP A 272 -8.41 -3.59 0.99
C ASP A 272 -9.53 -2.84 0.26
N LEU A 273 -10.55 -2.51 1.04
CA LEU A 273 -11.79 -1.89 0.59
C LEU A 273 -11.80 -0.38 0.85
N SER A 274 -10.65 0.26 1.06
CA SER A 274 -10.59 1.70 1.30
C SER A 274 -11.05 2.52 0.09
N GLY A 275 -11.53 3.73 0.33
CA GLY A 275 -12.01 4.64 -0.71
C GLY A 275 -13.41 4.30 -1.24
N PHE A 276 -13.56 4.18 -2.55
CA PHE A 276 -14.84 3.96 -3.25
C PHE A 276 -14.89 2.57 -3.93
N PRO A 277 -14.92 1.46 -3.18
CA PRO A 277 -14.82 0.12 -3.77
C PRO A 277 -16.04 -0.27 -4.60
N PHE A 278 -17.23 0.26 -4.30
CA PHE A 278 -18.49 -0.11 -4.91
C PHE A 278 -19.06 0.94 -5.86
N PRO A 279 -19.77 0.51 -6.96
CA PRO A 279 -19.82 -0.88 -7.45
C PRO A 279 -18.67 -1.25 -8.38
N GLY A 280 -17.96 -0.27 -8.95
CA GLY A 280 -17.11 -0.47 -10.13
C GLY A 280 -15.83 -1.26 -9.84
N GLN A 281 -15.07 -0.87 -8.80
CA GLN A 281 -13.78 -1.50 -8.51
C GLN A 281 -13.94 -2.95 -8.03
N ILE A 282 -14.93 -3.23 -7.17
CA ILE A 282 -15.15 -4.57 -6.64
C ILE A 282 -15.55 -5.56 -7.75
N VAL A 283 -16.44 -5.14 -8.64
CA VAL A 283 -16.83 -5.96 -9.80
C VAL A 283 -15.63 -6.18 -10.73
N GLY A 284 -14.86 -5.11 -11.00
CA GLY A 284 -13.63 -5.20 -11.81
C GLY A 284 -12.62 -6.19 -11.24
N LEU A 285 -12.42 -6.19 -9.92
CA LEU A 285 -11.52 -7.12 -9.27
C LEU A 285 -12.09 -8.56 -9.30
N MET A 286 -13.29 -8.78 -8.78
CA MET A 286 -13.82 -10.13 -8.61
C MET A 286 -14.12 -10.80 -9.95
N GLU A 287 -14.88 -10.16 -10.82
CA GLU A 287 -15.24 -10.70 -12.14
C GLU A 287 -14.04 -10.67 -13.10
N GLY A 288 -13.26 -9.57 -13.07
CA GLY A 288 -12.13 -9.38 -13.96
C GLY A 288 -10.95 -10.30 -13.67
N THR A 289 -10.72 -10.70 -12.43
CA THR A 289 -9.54 -11.48 -12.03
C THR A 289 -9.85 -12.82 -11.34
N GLY A 290 -11.10 -13.05 -10.95
CA GLY A 290 -11.50 -14.24 -10.20
C GLY A 290 -11.08 -14.23 -8.73
N VAL A 291 -10.67 -13.07 -8.18
CA VAL A 291 -10.38 -12.90 -6.75
C VAL A 291 -11.66 -13.10 -5.95
N LYS A 292 -11.55 -13.84 -4.84
CA LYS A 292 -12.68 -14.20 -3.98
C LYS A 292 -12.71 -13.32 -2.73
N HIS A 293 -13.87 -13.27 -2.05
CA HIS A 293 -14.08 -12.44 -0.85
C HIS A 293 -13.08 -12.76 0.28
N GLU A 294 -12.54 -13.97 0.34
CA GLU A 294 -11.54 -14.38 1.34
C GLU A 294 -10.20 -13.64 1.18
N ARG A 295 -10.07 -12.83 0.15
CA ARG A 295 -8.90 -11.97 -0.11
C ARG A 295 -9.19 -10.49 0.13
N LEU A 296 -10.42 -10.14 0.50
CA LEU A 296 -10.82 -8.76 0.75
C LEU A 296 -10.71 -8.44 2.25
N MET A 297 -10.28 -7.23 2.57
CA MET A 297 -10.11 -6.77 3.95
C MET A 297 -10.60 -5.32 4.10
N TYR A 298 -10.94 -4.95 5.32
CA TYR A 298 -11.33 -3.57 5.63
C TYR A 298 -10.10 -2.64 5.67
N GLY A 299 -10.25 -1.43 5.12
CA GLY A 299 -9.31 -0.32 5.20
C GLY A 299 -10.05 1.02 5.26
N SER A 300 -9.59 1.95 6.10
CA SER A 300 -10.21 3.27 6.27
C SER A 300 -9.52 4.40 5.53
N ASP A 301 -8.21 4.28 5.30
CA ASP A 301 -7.34 5.34 4.78
C ASP A 301 -7.32 6.62 5.65
N PHE A 302 -7.64 6.49 6.95
CA PHE A 302 -7.50 7.58 7.92
C PHE A 302 -6.02 7.87 8.22
N PRO A 303 -5.56 9.10 8.44
CA PRO A 303 -6.30 10.37 8.50
C PRO A 303 -6.26 11.18 7.19
N PHE A 304 -5.71 10.64 6.09
CA PHE A 304 -5.75 11.32 4.79
C PHE A 304 -7.21 11.47 4.30
N THR A 305 -8.03 10.46 4.54
CA THR A 305 -9.47 10.61 4.60
C THR A 305 -9.86 11.07 6.01
N LYS A 306 -10.45 12.26 6.15
CA LYS A 306 -10.91 12.76 7.45
C LYS A 306 -11.97 11.86 8.08
N ALA A 307 -12.11 11.91 9.40
CA ALA A 307 -13.05 11.06 10.15
C ALA A 307 -14.47 11.06 9.56
N GLU A 308 -15.01 12.24 9.25
CA GLU A 308 -16.36 12.37 8.65
C GLU A 308 -16.42 11.74 7.25
N GLY A 309 -15.32 11.81 6.48
CA GLY A 309 -15.21 11.17 5.19
C GLY A 309 -15.14 9.64 5.32
N VAL A 310 -14.40 9.12 6.31
CA VAL A 310 -14.35 7.69 6.60
C VAL A 310 -15.73 7.16 6.98
N GLU A 311 -16.48 7.89 7.83
CA GLU A 311 -17.85 7.52 8.21
C GLU A 311 -18.75 7.39 6.99
N PHE A 312 -18.72 8.40 6.10
CA PHE A 312 -19.47 8.37 4.85
C PHE A 312 -19.07 7.19 3.94
N LEU A 313 -17.77 6.92 3.82
CA LEU A 313 -17.26 5.80 3.00
C LEU A 313 -17.66 4.43 3.57
N VAL A 314 -17.67 4.29 4.91
CA VAL A 314 -18.15 3.07 5.58
C VAL A 314 -19.62 2.82 5.28
N GLU A 315 -20.49 3.87 5.39
CA GLU A 315 -21.90 3.74 5.03
C GLU A 315 -22.07 3.27 3.58
N LYS A 316 -21.35 3.88 2.62
CA LYS A 316 -21.40 3.50 1.21
C LYS A 316 -20.87 2.08 0.97
N MET A 317 -19.82 1.69 1.63
CA MET A 317 -19.28 0.33 1.58
C MET A 317 -20.30 -0.68 2.11
N GLU A 318 -20.94 -0.42 3.26
CA GLU A 318 -21.96 -1.28 3.84
C GLU A 318 -23.21 -1.43 2.95
N GLU A 319 -23.63 -0.34 2.31
CA GLU A 319 -24.71 -0.39 1.30
C GLU A 319 -24.32 -1.31 0.13
N GLY A 320 -23.12 -1.15 -0.41
CA GLY A 320 -22.61 -1.97 -1.53
C GLY A 320 -22.43 -3.44 -1.14
N MET A 321 -21.89 -3.71 0.04
CA MET A 321 -21.70 -5.06 0.53
C MET A 321 -23.02 -5.83 0.70
N LYS A 322 -24.04 -5.22 1.30
CA LYS A 322 -25.36 -5.85 1.51
C LYS A 322 -26.02 -6.28 0.20
N GLY A 323 -25.71 -5.61 -0.91
CA GLY A 323 -26.22 -5.97 -2.23
C GLY A 323 -25.47 -7.11 -2.92
N MET A 324 -24.26 -7.45 -2.48
CA MET A 324 -23.37 -8.38 -3.16
C MET A 324 -22.96 -9.60 -2.34
N PHE A 325 -22.90 -9.49 -1.02
CA PHE A 325 -22.31 -10.47 -0.12
C PHE A 325 -23.29 -10.91 0.97
N LYS A 326 -23.12 -12.15 1.44
CA LYS A 326 -23.81 -12.68 2.62
C LYS A 326 -23.18 -12.08 3.89
N GLU A 327 -23.93 -12.06 4.97
CA GLU A 327 -23.45 -11.54 6.26
C GLU A 327 -22.16 -12.22 6.74
N GLU A 328 -22.01 -13.51 6.50
CA GLU A 328 -20.82 -14.26 6.86
C GLU A 328 -19.59 -13.81 6.05
N GLU A 329 -19.76 -13.59 4.74
CA GLU A 329 -18.71 -13.08 3.85
C GLU A 329 -18.31 -11.65 4.23
N ILE A 330 -19.27 -10.81 4.67
CA ILE A 330 -18.98 -9.48 5.20
C ILE A 330 -18.16 -9.55 6.49
N ARG A 331 -18.49 -10.50 7.39
CA ARG A 331 -17.70 -10.72 8.61
C ARG A 331 -16.29 -11.19 8.30
N ASP A 332 -16.11 -12.02 7.27
CA ASP A 332 -14.79 -12.43 6.80
C ASP A 332 -13.97 -11.23 6.34
N MET A 333 -14.54 -10.37 5.50
CA MET A 333 -13.88 -9.15 5.01
C MET A 333 -13.55 -8.14 6.11
N TYR A 334 -14.41 -8.02 7.12
CA TYR A 334 -14.19 -7.09 8.23
C TYR A 334 -13.15 -7.57 9.21
N TYR A 335 -13.06 -8.88 9.44
CA TYR A 335 -12.26 -9.40 10.55
C TYR A 335 -11.43 -10.64 10.19
N ARG A 336 -12.07 -11.76 9.82
CA ARG A 336 -11.39 -13.07 9.77
C ARG A 336 -10.30 -13.17 8.71
N ASN A 337 -10.44 -12.48 7.58
CA ASN A 337 -9.42 -12.47 6.53
C ASN A 337 -8.14 -11.79 7.02
N ALA A 338 -8.27 -10.66 7.72
CA ALA A 338 -7.14 -9.95 8.31
C ALA A 338 -6.52 -10.76 9.48
N GLU A 339 -7.35 -11.33 10.37
CA GLU A 339 -6.89 -12.21 11.45
C GLU A 339 -6.06 -13.39 10.89
N LYS A 340 -6.59 -14.08 9.88
CA LYS A 340 -5.90 -15.18 9.22
C LYS A 340 -4.57 -14.74 8.57
N LEU A 341 -4.55 -13.57 7.95
CA LEU A 341 -3.33 -13.03 7.34
C LEU A 341 -2.31 -12.68 8.42
N LEU A 342 -2.73 -12.04 9.50
CA LEU A 342 -1.84 -11.62 10.59
C LEU A 342 -1.30 -12.81 11.41
N GLY A 343 -2.02 -13.94 11.43
CA GLY A 343 -1.61 -15.13 12.18
C GLY A 343 -1.92 -15.01 13.68
N SER A 344 -2.93 -14.23 14.03
CA SER A 344 -3.43 -14.02 15.38
C SER A 344 -4.58 -14.95 15.73
#